data_ba791b71ccc95a14412e3797c492b2fd
#
_entry.id   ba791b71ccc95a14412e3797c492b2fd
#
_cell.length_a   1.000
_cell.length_b   1.000
_cell.length_c   1.000
_cell.angle_alpha   90.00
_cell.angle_beta   90.00
_cell.angle_gamma   90.00
#
_symmetry.space_group_name_H-M   'P 1'
#
loop_
_entity.id
_entity.type
_entity.pdbx_description
1 polymer ?
#
loop_
_entity_poly.entity_id
_entity_poly.type
_entity_poly.pdbx_seq_one_letter_code
_entity_poly.pdbx_strand_id
1 'polypeptide(L)'
;MIDMKLLRENPDLVRENIRKKFQDAKLPLVDEALELDAANRKAIAEASELRTNRNALSKKIGQLMGQAKKDPSKLEEVEAIKAQVTAQADRLAELEQQETELAEKLHKVMLLIPNIIDPSVPIGPDDSANVEVERFGEPKVPDFPIPYHTEIMESFDGIDMDAAGRVSGNGFYYLMGDIARLHEAVLAYARDFMIDKGFIFCIPPFMIHGNVVEGVMSQSDMDAMMYKIEGEDLYLIGTSEHSMIGKFIDQIIPEETLPQTLTSYSPCFRKEKGAHGIEERGVYRIHQFEKQEMIVVCKPEDSMAWYEKMWRFSVELFRSMDIPVRQLECCSGDLADLKVKSCDIEAWSPRQQKYFEVCSCSNLGDAQARRLKMRVRGADGKMYLPHTLNNTVVAPPRMLIAFLENNLQADGSVTIPAVLQPYMGGKTRLEPKK
;
A
#
# COMPACT_ATOMS: atom_id res chain seq x y z
N MET A 1 -10.77 -0.34 0.20
CA MET A 1 -12.20 -0.63 0.50
C MET A 1 -13.04 0.31 -0.35
N ILE A 2 -14.01 -0.21 -1.09
CA ILE A 2 -14.93 0.62 -1.89
C ILE A 2 -15.95 1.34 -1.01
N ASP A 3 -16.67 2.32 -1.61
CA ASP A 3 -17.75 3.02 -0.92
C ASP A 3 -18.98 2.11 -0.78
N MET A 4 -19.52 1.95 0.44
CA MET A 4 -20.75 1.23 0.68
C MET A 4 -21.95 1.87 -0.04
N LYS A 5 -21.93 3.19 -0.24
CA LYS A 5 -22.96 3.88 -1.05
C LYS A 5 -22.90 3.43 -2.51
N LEU A 6 -21.70 3.35 -3.10
CA LEU A 6 -21.52 2.82 -4.45
C LEU A 6 -22.06 1.40 -4.57
N LEU A 7 -21.74 0.53 -3.59
CA LEU A 7 -22.23 -0.85 -3.59
C LEU A 7 -23.75 -0.94 -3.55
N ARG A 8 -24.42 -0.08 -2.76
CA ARG A 8 -25.89 -0.02 -2.70
C ARG A 8 -26.54 0.50 -3.97
N GLU A 9 -25.97 1.57 -4.53
CA GLU A 9 -26.56 2.25 -5.68
C GLU A 9 -26.27 1.54 -7.00
N ASN A 10 -25.11 0.86 -7.10
CA ASN A 10 -24.70 0.18 -8.32
C ASN A 10 -23.93 -1.14 -8.05
N PRO A 11 -24.60 -2.15 -7.49
CA PRO A 11 -23.95 -3.44 -7.17
C PRO A 11 -23.45 -4.17 -8.43
N ASP A 12 -24.09 -3.96 -9.58
CA ASP A 12 -23.70 -4.62 -10.83
C ASP A 12 -22.36 -4.09 -11.36
N LEU A 13 -22.06 -2.81 -11.17
CA LEU A 13 -20.73 -2.26 -11.46
C LEU A 13 -19.63 -2.98 -10.65
N VAL A 14 -19.92 -3.23 -9.37
CA VAL A 14 -18.96 -3.94 -8.49
C VAL A 14 -18.79 -5.39 -8.94
N ARG A 15 -19.88 -6.09 -9.28
CA ARG A 15 -19.81 -7.46 -9.82
C ARG A 15 -19.04 -7.52 -11.14
N GLU A 16 -19.30 -6.57 -12.04
CA GLU A 16 -18.56 -6.46 -13.30
C GLU A 16 -17.06 -6.24 -13.06
N ASN A 17 -16.70 -5.34 -12.13
CA ASN A 17 -15.32 -5.09 -11.75
C ASN A 17 -14.63 -6.34 -11.18
N ILE A 18 -15.30 -7.12 -10.33
CA ILE A 18 -14.80 -8.39 -9.81
C ILE A 18 -14.50 -9.36 -10.96
N ARG A 19 -15.40 -9.48 -11.97
CA ARG A 19 -15.16 -10.31 -13.15
C ARG A 19 -13.99 -9.80 -13.99
N LYS A 20 -13.89 -8.49 -14.21
CA LYS A 20 -12.75 -7.88 -14.91
C LYS A 20 -11.42 -8.19 -14.24
N LYS A 21 -11.42 -8.34 -12.93
CA LYS A 21 -10.24 -8.74 -12.14
C LYS A 21 -10.04 -10.27 -12.05
N PHE A 22 -10.85 -11.07 -12.74
CA PHE A 22 -10.80 -12.54 -12.71
C PHE A 22 -10.91 -13.12 -11.29
N GLN A 23 -11.72 -12.50 -10.44
CA GLN A 23 -11.90 -12.87 -9.04
C GLN A 23 -13.32 -13.37 -8.75
N ASP A 24 -13.92 -14.16 -9.64
CA ASP A 24 -15.33 -14.58 -9.58
C ASP A 24 -15.73 -15.23 -8.24
N ALA A 25 -14.79 -15.86 -7.55
CA ALA A 25 -15.00 -16.40 -6.20
C ALA A 25 -15.44 -15.34 -5.18
N LYS A 26 -15.22 -14.05 -5.45
CA LYS A 26 -15.62 -12.92 -4.59
C LYS A 26 -17.03 -12.38 -4.92
N LEU A 27 -17.70 -12.84 -5.99
CA LEU A 27 -19.03 -12.35 -6.36
C LEU A 27 -20.06 -12.49 -5.23
N PRO A 28 -20.12 -13.59 -4.45
CA PRO A 28 -21.06 -13.71 -3.34
C PRO A 28 -20.89 -12.64 -2.24
N LEU A 29 -19.69 -12.08 -2.08
CA LEU A 29 -19.43 -11.04 -1.09
C LEU A 29 -20.23 -9.77 -1.32
N VAL A 30 -20.64 -9.50 -2.56
CA VAL A 30 -21.49 -8.34 -2.91
C VAL A 30 -22.85 -8.47 -2.26
N ASP A 31 -23.49 -9.64 -2.38
CA ASP A 31 -24.81 -9.89 -1.78
C ASP A 31 -24.72 -9.95 -0.27
N GLU A 32 -23.70 -10.63 0.28
CA GLU A 32 -23.44 -10.68 1.72
C GLU A 32 -23.25 -9.27 2.33
N ALA A 33 -22.49 -8.41 1.67
CA ALA A 33 -22.28 -7.03 2.15
C ALA A 33 -23.60 -6.23 2.11
N LEU A 34 -24.43 -6.39 1.08
CA LEU A 34 -25.73 -5.72 0.98
C LEU A 34 -26.70 -6.18 2.06
N GLU A 35 -26.76 -7.49 2.35
CA GLU A 35 -27.59 -8.07 3.41
C GLU A 35 -27.15 -7.57 4.79
N LEU A 36 -25.85 -7.59 5.07
CA LEU A 36 -25.29 -7.08 6.33
C LEU A 36 -25.54 -5.58 6.51
N ASP A 37 -25.36 -4.78 5.45
CA ASP A 37 -25.65 -3.34 5.48
C ASP A 37 -27.15 -3.07 5.73
N ALA A 38 -28.03 -3.81 5.09
CA ALA A 38 -29.48 -3.67 5.30
C ALA A 38 -29.88 -4.02 6.73
N ALA A 39 -29.34 -5.13 7.28
CA ALA A 39 -29.57 -5.55 8.65
C ALA A 39 -29.03 -4.52 9.66
N ASN A 40 -27.81 -4.02 9.44
CA ASN A 40 -27.19 -3.02 10.30
C ASN A 40 -27.98 -1.70 10.31
N ARG A 41 -28.38 -1.21 9.14
CA ARG A 41 -29.23 0.00 9.06
C ARG A 41 -30.59 -0.18 9.76
N LYS A 42 -31.19 -1.38 9.69
CA LYS A 42 -32.42 -1.68 10.40
C LYS A 42 -32.22 -1.64 11.91
N ALA A 43 -31.14 -2.25 12.41
CA ALA A 43 -30.81 -2.24 13.85
C ALA A 43 -30.55 -0.80 14.36
N ILE A 44 -29.79 -0.01 13.60
CA ILE A 44 -29.53 1.41 13.93
C ILE A 44 -30.83 2.22 13.97
N ALA A 45 -31.73 2.03 13.00
CA ALA A 45 -32.99 2.75 12.94
C ALA A 45 -33.90 2.42 14.15
N GLU A 46 -34.05 1.12 14.48
CA GLU A 46 -34.82 0.65 15.65
C GLU A 46 -34.21 1.17 16.97
N ALA A 47 -32.87 1.09 17.12
CA ALA A 47 -32.19 1.61 18.30
C ALA A 47 -32.39 3.13 18.44
N SER A 48 -32.32 3.88 17.34
CA SER A 48 -32.54 5.34 17.32
C SER A 48 -33.96 5.70 17.74
N GLU A 49 -34.94 4.97 17.26
CA GLU A 49 -36.35 5.13 17.63
C GLU A 49 -36.56 4.87 19.13
N LEU A 50 -36.01 3.77 19.68
CA LEU A 50 -36.05 3.44 21.10
C LEU A 50 -35.35 4.49 21.96
N ARG A 51 -34.20 5.01 21.55
CA ARG A 51 -33.50 6.11 22.25
C ARG A 51 -34.35 7.37 22.30
N THR A 52 -34.98 7.73 21.19
CA THR A 52 -35.89 8.88 21.10
C THR A 52 -37.08 8.71 22.02
N ASN A 53 -37.74 7.54 21.99
CA ASN A 53 -38.86 7.21 22.82
C ASN A 53 -38.51 7.20 24.31
N ARG A 54 -37.39 6.57 24.68
CA ARG A 54 -36.87 6.60 26.05
C ARG A 54 -36.66 8.03 26.59
N ASN A 55 -36.08 8.92 25.75
CA ASN A 55 -35.89 10.31 26.16
C ASN A 55 -37.25 11.05 26.38
N ALA A 56 -38.24 10.80 25.51
CA ALA A 56 -39.58 11.34 25.67
C ALA A 56 -40.26 10.83 26.94
N LEU A 57 -40.19 9.52 27.21
CA LEU A 57 -40.77 8.89 28.41
C LEU A 57 -40.06 9.38 29.68
N SER A 58 -38.71 9.54 29.68
CA SER A 58 -37.97 10.10 30.79
C SER A 58 -38.41 11.52 31.14
N LYS A 59 -38.63 12.35 30.10
CA LYS A 59 -39.17 13.70 30.30
C LYS A 59 -40.59 13.68 30.87
N LYS A 60 -41.45 12.74 30.42
CA LYS A 60 -42.80 12.57 30.95
C LYS A 60 -42.81 12.11 32.39
N ILE A 61 -41.91 11.18 32.79
CA ILE A 61 -41.72 10.76 34.19
C ILE A 61 -41.38 11.99 35.04
N GLY A 62 -40.46 12.83 34.61
CA GLY A 62 -40.07 14.07 35.37
C GLY A 62 -41.23 15.00 35.57
N GLN A 63 -42.10 15.21 34.55
CA GLN A 63 -43.32 16.02 34.66
C GLN A 63 -44.35 15.43 35.62
N LEU A 64 -44.63 14.14 35.51
CA LEU A 64 -45.59 13.40 36.35
C LEU A 64 -45.13 13.34 37.81
N MET A 65 -43.83 13.15 38.07
CA MET A 65 -43.27 13.22 39.43
C MET A 65 -43.45 14.60 40.08
N GLY A 66 -43.32 15.66 39.29
CA GLY A 66 -43.63 17.03 39.75
C GLY A 66 -45.11 17.19 40.10
N GLN A 67 -46.04 16.60 39.34
CA GLN A 67 -47.47 16.63 39.60
C GLN A 67 -47.88 15.70 40.75
N ALA A 68 -47.28 14.51 40.90
CA ALA A 68 -47.53 13.56 41.95
C ALA A 68 -47.33 14.12 43.39
N LYS A 69 -46.55 15.19 43.54
CA LYS A 69 -46.44 15.95 44.80
C LYS A 69 -47.77 16.59 45.23
N LYS A 70 -48.71 16.84 44.29
CA LYS A 70 -49.99 17.43 44.52
C LYS A 70 -51.15 16.43 44.36
N ASP A 71 -50.94 15.41 43.55
CA ASP A 71 -51.93 14.35 43.22
C ASP A 71 -51.24 12.97 43.22
N PRO A 72 -51.34 12.21 44.35
CA PRO A 72 -50.73 10.89 44.48
C PRO A 72 -51.16 9.84 43.48
N SER A 73 -52.34 10.01 42.84
CA SER A 73 -52.84 9.06 41.81
C SER A 73 -51.90 9.00 40.58
N LYS A 74 -51.08 10.02 40.37
CA LYS A 74 -50.09 10.08 39.27
C LYS A 74 -48.89 9.11 39.46
N LEU A 75 -48.72 8.55 40.67
CA LEU A 75 -47.66 7.57 40.91
C LEU A 75 -47.85 6.27 40.17
N GLU A 76 -49.08 5.79 39.99
CA GLU A 76 -49.37 4.62 39.18
C GLU A 76 -48.95 4.80 37.70
N GLU A 77 -49.24 5.97 37.15
CA GLU A 77 -48.83 6.30 35.77
C GLU A 77 -47.29 6.37 35.64
N VAL A 78 -46.62 6.91 36.64
CA VAL A 78 -45.15 6.93 36.70
C VAL A 78 -44.56 5.52 36.72
N GLU A 79 -45.11 4.60 37.54
CA GLU A 79 -44.61 3.23 37.62
C GLU A 79 -44.85 2.45 36.34
N ALA A 80 -45.99 2.66 35.67
CA ALA A 80 -46.28 2.06 34.37
C ALA A 80 -45.27 2.52 33.30
N ILE A 81 -44.95 3.82 33.28
CA ILE A 81 -43.98 4.37 32.33
C ILE A 81 -42.55 3.88 32.66
N LYS A 82 -42.19 3.79 33.93
CA LYS A 82 -40.88 3.21 34.33
C LYS A 82 -40.72 1.75 33.86
N ALA A 83 -41.78 0.93 34.06
CA ALA A 83 -41.77 -0.44 33.57
C ALA A 83 -41.60 -0.52 32.06
N GLN A 84 -42.25 0.37 31.30
CA GLN A 84 -42.04 0.49 29.85
C GLN A 84 -40.62 0.90 29.47
N VAL A 85 -40.03 1.87 30.18
CA VAL A 85 -38.62 2.28 29.95
C VAL A 85 -37.67 1.14 30.24
N THR A 86 -37.90 0.34 31.29
CA THR A 86 -37.07 -0.83 31.62
C THR A 86 -37.16 -1.89 30.54
N ALA A 87 -38.37 -2.23 30.06
CA ALA A 87 -38.58 -3.21 28.99
C ALA A 87 -37.89 -2.76 27.66
N GLN A 88 -37.87 -1.46 27.37
CA GLN A 88 -37.16 -0.92 26.21
C GLN A 88 -35.64 -0.92 26.40
N ALA A 89 -35.11 -0.83 27.61
CA ALA A 89 -33.69 -0.82 27.87
C ALA A 89 -33.00 -2.12 27.49
N ASP A 90 -33.60 -3.28 27.78
CA ASP A 90 -33.07 -4.60 27.41
C ASP A 90 -33.01 -4.75 25.88
N ARG A 91 -34.10 -4.36 25.18
CA ARG A 91 -34.13 -4.39 23.73
C ARG A 91 -33.10 -3.45 23.09
N LEU A 92 -32.89 -2.27 23.66
CA LEU A 92 -31.89 -1.32 23.19
C LEU A 92 -30.48 -1.91 23.35
N ALA A 93 -30.18 -2.55 24.47
CA ALA A 93 -28.88 -3.20 24.69
C ALA A 93 -28.61 -4.32 23.66
N GLU A 94 -29.65 -5.17 23.39
CA GLU A 94 -29.55 -6.18 22.33
C GLU A 94 -29.24 -5.57 20.94
N LEU A 95 -29.93 -4.47 20.60
CA LEU A 95 -29.72 -3.79 19.31
C LEU A 95 -28.32 -3.15 19.22
N GLU A 96 -27.81 -2.56 20.29
CA GLU A 96 -26.45 -1.98 20.35
C GLU A 96 -25.38 -3.06 20.17
N GLN A 97 -25.60 -4.25 20.74
CA GLN A 97 -24.73 -5.40 20.50
C GLN A 97 -24.82 -5.88 19.05
N GLN A 98 -26.03 -6.01 18.49
CA GLN A 98 -26.25 -6.41 17.10
C GLN A 98 -25.61 -5.41 16.13
N GLU A 99 -25.74 -4.09 16.38
CA GLU A 99 -25.11 -3.04 15.59
C GLU A 99 -23.60 -3.22 15.55
N THR A 100 -22.96 -3.50 16.70
CA THR A 100 -21.52 -3.74 16.78
C THR A 100 -21.12 -4.96 15.97
N GLU A 101 -21.79 -6.10 16.20
CA GLU A 101 -21.50 -7.36 15.50
C GLU A 101 -21.70 -7.27 13.97
N LEU A 102 -22.79 -6.61 13.54
CA LEU A 102 -23.09 -6.43 12.12
C LEU A 102 -22.09 -5.48 11.46
N ALA A 103 -21.70 -4.41 12.15
CA ALA A 103 -20.69 -3.47 11.64
C ALA A 103 -19.33 -4.16 11.48
N GLU A 104 -18.92 -4.99 12.43
CA GLU A 104 -17.65 -5.76 12.33
C GLU A 104 -17.68 -6.77 11.19
N LYS A 105 -18.80 -7.51 11.03
CA LYS A 105 -18.96 -8.48 9.93
C LYS A 105 -18.93 -7.77 8.57
N LEU A 106 -19.72 -6.69 8.44
CA LEU A 106 -19.74 -5.87 7.23
C LEU A 106 -18.35 -5.33 6.90
N HIS A 107 -17.63 -4.81 7.88
CA HIS A 107 -16.27 -4.31 7.68
C HIS A 107 -15.35 -5.40 7.11
N LYS A 108 -15.37 -6.61 7.69
CA LYS A 108 -14.55 -7.74 7.20
C LYS A 108 -14.89 -8.12 5.76
N VAL A 109 -16.17 -8.19 5.41
CA VAL A 109 -16.58 -8.49 4.02
C VAL A 109 -16.14 -7.39 3.07
N MET A 110 -16.32 -6.12 3.44
CA MET A 110 -15.94 -4.98 2.62
C MET A 110 -14.42 -4.88 2.39
N LEU A 111 -13.59 -5.39 3.31
CA LEU A 111 -12.14 -5.46 3.12
C LEU A 111 -11.71 -6.43 2.01
N LEU A 112 -12.56 -7.44 1.72
CA LEU A 112 -12.28 -8.47 0.70
C LEU A 112 -12.74 -8.07 -0.71
N ILE A 113 -13.66 -7.09 -0.81
CA ILE A 113 -14.14 -6.60 -2.11
C ILE A 113 -13.07 -5.69 -2.73
N PRO A 114 -12.61 -5.98 -3.97
CA PRO A 114 -11.55 -5.21 -4.61
C PRO A 114 -12.02 -3.79 -4.97
N ASN A 115 -11.06 -2.87 -5.07
CA ASN A 115 -11.31 -1.50 -5.54
C ASN A 115 -11.74 -1.50 -7.01
N ILE A 116 -12.46 -0.47 -7.43
CA ILE A 116 -12.86 -0.29 -8.83
C ILE A 116 -11.63 0.14 -9.64
N ILE A 117 -11.32 -0.61 -10.69
CA ILE A 117 -10.21 -0.29 -11.58
C ILE A 117 -10.54 0.88 -12.51
N ASP A 118 -9.50 1.63 -12.89
CA ASP A 118 -9.64 2.70 -13.89
C ASP A 118 -10.04 2.14 -15.26
N PRO A 119 -10.91 2.81 -16.03
CA PRO A 119 -11.35 2.34 -17.34
C PRO A 119 -10.19 2.10 -18.35
N SER A 120 -9.04 2.73 -18.17
CA SER A 120 -7.87 2.59 -19.03
C SER A 120 -7.03 1.34 -18.72
N VAL A 121 -7.34 0.60 -17.64
CA VAL A 121 -6.60 -0.62 -17.27
C VAL A 121 -6.84 -1.71 -18.30
N PRO A 122 -5.79 -2.32 -18.87
CA PRO A 122 -5.91 -3.47 -19.77
C PRO A 122 -6.61 -4.64 -19.07
N ILE A 123 -7.50 -5.33 -19.79
CA ILE A 123 -8.18 -6.51 -19.25
C ILE A 123 -7.39 -7.76 -19.59
N GLY A 124 -6.97 -8.50 -18.56
CA GLY A 124 -6.19 -9.71 -18.70
C GLY A 124 -6.19 -10.53 -17.41
N PRO A 125 -5.96 -11.86 -17.47
CA PRO A 125 -6.10 -12.76 -16.32
C PRO A 125 -4.94 -12.68 -15.33
N ASP A 126 -3.73 -12.40 -15.80
CA ASP A 126 -2.48 -12.41 -15.02
C ASP A 126 -1.41 -11.53 -15.68
N ASP A 127 -0.21 -11.47 -15.10
CA ASP A 127 0.93 -10.67 -15.54
C ASP A 127 1.35 -10.88 -17.00
N SER A 128 1.06 -12.03 -17.59
CA SER A 128 1.33 -12.31 -19.01
C SER A 128 0.56 -11.40 -19.98
N ALA A 129 -0.53 -10.80 -19.50
CA ALA A 129 -1.36 -9.86 -20.25
C ALA A 129 -1.03 -8.37 -19.97
N ASN A 130 0.03 -8.09 -19.21
CA ASN A 130 0.53 -6.74 -19.00
C ASN A 130 1.01 -6.13 -20.32
N VAL A 131 0.81 -4.83 -20.50
CA VAL A 131 1.03 -4.15 -21.79
C VAL A 131 2.24 -3.23 -21.72
N GLU A 132 3.24 -3.50 -22.57
CA GLU A 132 4.34 -2.56 -22.77
C GLU A 132 3.82 -1.27 -23.46
N VAL A 133 4.03 -0.12 -22.83
CA VAL A 133 3.56 1.16 -23.34
C VAL A 133 4.69 1.95 -23.96
N GLU A 134 5.84 2.04 -23.30
CA GLU A 134 6.95 2.89 -23.75
C GLU A 134 8.31 2.32 -23.31
N ARG A 135 9.33 2.49 -24.15
CA ARG A 135 10.74 2.15 -23.86
C ARG A 135 11.58 3.40 -23.79
N PHE A 136 12.56 3.37 -22.90
CA PHE A 136 13.49 4.46 -22.63
C PHE A 136 14.92 3.95 -22.67
N GLY A 137 15.70 4.44 -23.64
CA GLY A 137 17.06 3.97 -23.90
C GLY A 137 17.11 2.68 -24.71
N GLU A 138 18.24 2.51 -25.41
CA GLU A 138 18.46 1.37 -26.30
C GLU A 138 19.04 0.20 -25.50
N PRO A 139 18.39 -0.97 -25.47
CA PRO A 139 18.94 -2.17 -24.87
C PRO A 139 20.17 -2.63 -25.65
N LYS A 140 21.26 -2.86 -24.92
CA LYS A 140 22.54 -3.33 -25.49
C LYS A 140 22.86 -4.71 -24.97
N VAL A 141 23.48 -5.54 -25.82
CA VAL A 141 24.08 -6.81 -25.45
C VAL A 141 25.56 -6.70 -25.80
N PRO A 142 26.47 -6.76 -24.81
CA PRO A 142 27.90 -6.72 -25.08
C PRO A 142 28.38 -7.98 -25.83
N ASP A 143 29.54 -7.90 -26.47
CA ASP A 143 30.17 -9.01 -27.20
C ASP A 143 30.98 -9.97 -26.29
N PHE A 144 30.84 -9.81 -24.97
CA PHE A 144 31.44 -10.68 -23.96
C PHE A 144 30.37 -11.28 -23.03
N PRO A 145 30.63 -12.46 -22.43
CA PRO A 145 29.68 -13.08 -21.53
C PRO A 145 29.53 -12.27 -20.23
N ILE A 146 28.28 -12.07 -19.79
CA ILE A 146 27.98 -11.42 -18.51
C ILE A 146 27.75 -12.52 -17.47
N PRO A 147 28.57 -12.57 -16.39
CA PRO A 147 28.38 -13.50 -15.28
C PRO A 147 27.07 -13.23 -14.54
N TYR A 148 26.67 -14.18 -13.69
CA TYR A 148 25.55 -13.96 -12.79
C TYR A 148 25.85 -12.83 -11.80
N HIS A 149 24.87 -12.06 -11.39
CA HIS A 149 25.12 -10.84 -10.58
C HIS A 149 25.87 -11.10 -9.27
N THR A 150 25.67 -12.28 -8.63
CA THR A 150 26.45 -12.63 -7.43
C THR A 150 27.90 -12.93 -7.76
N GLU A 151 28.17 -13.56 -8.90
CA GLU A 151 29.55 -13.80 -9.37
C GLU A 151 30.28 -12.48 -9.67
N ILE A 152 29.57 -11.50 -10.26
CA ILE A 152 30.09 -10.16 -10.43
C ILE A 152 30.42 -9.55 -9.06
N MET A 153 29.50 -9.59 -8.09
CA MET A 153 29.72 -9.05 -6.74
C MET A 153 30.86 -9.77 -6.01
N GLU A 154 30.97 -11.09 -6.16
CA GLU A 154 32.04 -11.92 -5.58
C GLU A 154 33.42 -11.55 -6.13
N SER A 155 33.53 -11.16 -7.42
CA SER A 155 34.79 -10.71 -8.00
C SER A 155 35.35 -9.44 -7.34
N PHE A 156 34.50 -8.66 -6.66
CA PHE A 156 34.84 -7.49 -5.85
C PHE A 156 35.05 -7.81 -4.36
N ASP A 157 34.95 -9.07 -3.92
CA ASP A 157 34.76 -9.47 -2.50
C ASP A 157 33.58 -8.72 -1.86
N GLY A 158 32.52 -8.47 -2.65
CA GLY A 158 31.42 -7.53 -2.33
C GLY A 158 30.18 -8.17 -1.76
N ILE A 159 30.07 -9.51 -1.70
CA ILE A 159 28.90 -10.23 -1.18
C ILE A 159 29.33 -11.51 -0.46
N ASP A 160 28.64 -11.86 0.64
CA ASP A 160 28.77 -13.14 1.34
C ASP A 160 27.40 -13.70 1.68
N MET A 161 26.90 -14.59 0.81
CA MET A 161 25.62 -15.27 0.98
C MET A 161 25.73 -16.45 1.96
N ASP A 162 26.91 -17.09 2.06
CA ASP A 162 27.14 -18.23 2.95
C ASP A 162 27.13 -17.80 4.42
N ALA A 163 27.78 -16.67 4.74
CA ALA A 163 27.72 -16.11 6.08
C ALA A 163 26.29 -15.69 6.44
N ALA A 164 25.55 -15.07 5.52
CA ALA A 164 24.16 -14.72 5.74
C ALA A 164 23.27 -15.95 5.99
N GLY A 165 23.52 -17.04 5.22
CA GLY A 165 22.84 -18.32 5.41
C GLY A 165 23.04 -18.92 6.81
N ARG A 166 24.26 -18.79 7.35
CA ARG A 166 24.56 -19.27 8.73
C ARG A 166 23.93 -18.41 9.82
N VAL A 167 23.75 -17.12 9.58
CA VAL A 167 23.23 -16.15 10.56
C VAL A 167 21.69 -16.07 10.56
N SER A 168 21.11 -16.01 9.35
CA SER A 168 19.68 -15.67 9.20
C SER A 168 18.91 -16.63 8.30
N GLY A 169 19.59 -17.55 7.62
CA GLY A 169 19.01 -18.44 6.63
C GLY A 169 19.11 -17.90 5.20
N ASN A 170 18.50 -18.61 4.26
CA ASN A 170 18.47 -18.20 2.85
C ASN A 170 17.61 -16.95 2.66
N GLY A 171 17.90 -16.16 1.63
CA GLY A 171 17.19 -14.93 1.34
C GLY A 171 17.68 -13.71 2.13
N PHE A 172 18.88 -13.80 2.71
CA PHE A 172 19.64 -12.70 3.31
C PHE A 172 21.02 -12.58 2.67
N TYR A 173 21.69 -11.47 2.87
CA TYR A 173 23.02 -11.20 2.30
C TYR A 173 23.86 -10.34 3.25
N TYR A 174 25.18 -10.44 3.10
CA TYR A 174 26.11 -9.39 3.50
C TYR A 174 26.63 -8.71 2.25
N LEU A 175 26.50 -7.40 2.15
CA LEU A 175 27.23 -6.59 1.16
C LEU A 175 28.47 -6.00 1.83
N MET A 176 29.58 -5.92 1.05
CA MET A 176 30.87 -5.49 1.58
C MET A 176 31.60 -4.57 0.59
N GLY A 177 32.54 -3.80 1.10
CA GLY A 177 33.46 -3.01 0.28
C GLY A 177 32.79 -2.05 -0.70
N ASP A 178 33.25 -2.07 -1.93
CA ASP A 178 32.75 -1.17 -2.97
C ASP A 178 31.30 -1.48 -3.40
N ILE A 179 30.86 -2.74 -3.30
CA ILE A 179 29.47 -3.12 -3.59
C ILE A 179 28.51 -2.55 -2.53
N ALA A 180 28.86 -2.66 -1.23
CA ALA A 180 28.10 -2.03 -0.16
C ALA A 180 28.06 -0.50 -0.31
N ARG A 181 29.19 0.10 -0.68
CA ARG A 181 29.24 1.53 -0.95
C ARG A 181 28.38 1.93 -2.14
N LEU A 182 28.36 1.14 -3.23
CA LEU A 182 27.50 1.38 -4.39
C LEU A 182 26.02 1.31 -4.01
N HIS A 183 25.63 0.33 -3.19
CA HIS A 183 24.30 0.20 -2.65
C HIS A 183 23.85 1.49 -1.91
N GLU A 184 24.67 1.99 -0.99
CA GLU A 184 24.42 3.23 -0.26
C GLU A 184 24.45 4.47 -1.18
N ALA A 185 25.35 4.51 -2.16
CA ALA A 185 25.45 5.60 -3.13
C ALA A 185 24.16 5.75 -3.95
N VAL A 186 23.58 4.63 -4.37
CA VAL A 186 22.30 4.62 -5.11
C VAL A 186 21.16 5.16 -4.24
N LEU A 187 21.07 4.75 -2.99
CA LEU A 187 20.06 5.26 -2.05
C LEU A 187 20.24 6.76 -1.76
N ALA A 188 21.48 7.20 -1.53
CA ALA A 188 21.78 8.60 -1.28
C ALA A 188 21.44 9.48 -2.50
N TYR A 189 21.82 9.03 -3.69
CA TYR A 189 21.46 9.71 -4.93
C TYR A 189 19.94 9.76 -5.15
N ALA A 190 19.23 8.64 -4.95
CA ALA A 190 17.78 8.59 -5.11
C ALA A 190 17.04 9.51 -4.12
N ARG A 191 17.53 9.60 -2.87
CA ARG A 191 17.01 10.56 -1.89
C ARG A 191 17.17 12.01 -2.36
N ASP A 192 18.38 12.39 -2.75
CA ASP A 192 18.67 13.76 -3.17
C ASP A 192 17.92 14.11 -4.45
N PHE A 193 17.85 13.17 -5.41
CA PHE A 193 17.02 13.29 -6.62
C PHE A 193 15.56 13.60 -6.29
N MET A 194 14.95 12.93 -5.32
CA MET A 194 13.57 13.18 -4.94
C MET A 194 13.39 14.51 -4.20
N ILE A 195 14.36 14.92 -3.38
CA ILE A 195 14.36 16.24 -2.74
C ILE A 195 14.38 17.33 -3.82
N ASP A 196 15.21 17.18 -4.85
CA ASP A 196 15.27 18.12 -5.99
C ASP A 196 13.97 18.16 -6.82
N LYS A 197 13.17 17.08 -6.81
CA LYS A 197 11.81 17.04 -7.37
C LYS A 197 10.75 17.70 -6.46
N GLY A 198 11.15 18.22 -5.30
CA GLY A 198 10.26 18.90 -4.34
C GLY A 198 9.58 17.98 -3.33
N PHE A 199 10.03 16.73 -3.18
CA PHE A 199 9.51 15.82 -2.18
C PHE A 199 10.16 16.08 -0.81
N ILE A 200 9.36 16.00 0.25
CA ILE A 200 9.86 16.10 1.63
C ILE A 200 10.43 14.74 2.05
N PHE A 201 11.72 14.71 2.39
CA PHE A 201 12.36 13.50 2.89
C PHE A 201 11.92 13.19 4.33
N CYS A 202 11.52 11.94 4.57
CA CYS A 202 11.07 11.45 5.86
C CYS A 202 11.75 10.12 6.23
N ILE A 203 12.02 9.94 7.51
CA ILE A 203 12.39 8.65 8.11
C ILE A 203 11.21 8.20 8.98
N PRO A 204 10.43 7.21 8.54
CA PRO A 204 9.24 6.75 9.25
C PRO A 204 9.55 5.69 10.31
N PRO A 205 8.62 5.37 11.22
CA PRO A 205 8.69 4.15 12.02
C PRO A 205 8.77 2.90 11.13
N PHE A 206 9.61 1.92 11.51
CA PHE A 206 9.77 0.67 10.76
C PHE A 206 8.91 -0.48 11.31
N MET A 207 8.16 -0.20 12.37
CA MET A 207 7.14 -1.07 12.94
C MET A 207 5.84 -0.30 13.07
N ILE A 208 4.73 -0.94 12.71
CA ILE A 208 3.40 -0.33 12.68
C ILE A 208 2.36 -1.24 13.33
N HIS A 209 1.27 -0.67 13.84
CA HIS A 209 0.15 -1.40 14.41
C HIS A 209 -0.66 -2.17 13.36
N GLY A 210 -1.36 -3.23 13.79
CA GLY A 210 -2.18 -4.07 12.92
C GLY A 210 -3.28 -3.31 12.17
N ASN A 211 -3.90 -2.31 12.80
CA ASN A 211 -4.91 -1.47 12.16
C ASN A 211 -4.35 -0.59 11.02
N VAL A 212 -3.07 -0.21 11.11
CA VAL A 212 -2.39 0.49 10.00
C VAL A 212 -2.11 -0.48 8.87
N VAL A 213 -1.63 -1.70 9.17
CA VAL A 213 -1.41 -2.75 8.15
C VAL A 213 -2.71 -3.03 7.39
N GLU A 214 -3.83 -3.26 8.09
CA GLU A 214 -5.15 -3.47 7.50
C GLU A 214 -5.59 -2.30 6.62
N GLY A 215 -5.20 -1.08 7.00
CA GLY A 215 -5.49 0.14 6.23
C GLY A 215 -4.77 0.23 4.90
N VAL A 216 -3.57 -0.32 4.77
CA VAL A 216 -2.67 -0.10 3.62
C VAL A 216 -2.56 -1.30 2.68
N MET A 217 -2.96 -2.50 3.08
CA MET A 217 -2.87 -3.71 2.25
C MET A 217 -4.06 -4.66 2.43
N SER A 218 -4.15 -5.68 1.58
CA SER A 218 -5.15 -6.74 1.72
C SER A 218 -4.76 -7.73 2.83
N GLN A 219 -5.74 -8.47 3.36
CA GLN A 219 -5.48 -9.52 4.35
C GLN A 219 -4.57 -10.62 3.78
N SER A 220 -4.77 -11.00 2.53
CA SER A 220 -3.92 -12.00 1.86
C SER A 220 -2.47 -11.55 1.75
N ASP A 221 -2.24 -10.28 1.40
CA ASP A 221 -0.89 -9.71 1.33
C ASP A 221 -0.25 -9.62 2.71
N MET A 222 -1.03 -9.25 3.74
CA MET A 222 -0.56 -9.22 5.12
C MET A 222 -0.04 -10.60 5.57
N ASP A 223 -0.80 -11.66 5.33
CA ASP A 223 -0.44 -13.02 5.72
C ASP A 223 0.78 -13.56 4.95
N ALA A 224 0.90 -13.19 3.68
CA ALA A 224 2.01 -13.60 2.81
C ALA A 224 3.30 -12.83 3.07
N MET A 225 3.22 -11.54 3.44
CA MET A 225 4.35 -10.62 3.46
C MET A 225 4.84 -10.25 4.86
N MET A 226 3.93 -9.97 5.81
CA MET A 226 4.29 -9.24 7.03
C MET A 226 4.87 -10.13 8.14
N TYR A 227 6.00 -9.69 8.74
CA TYR A 227 6.49 -10.24 10.01
C TYR A 227 5.78 -9.55 11.17
N LYS A 228 5.21 -10.33 12.08
CA LYS A 228 4.62 -9.86 13.33
C LYS A 228 5.58 -10.05 14.48
N ILE A 229 5.67 -9.09 15.38
CA ILE A 229 6.41 -9.20 16.64
C ILE A 229 5.57 -10.02 17.61
N GLU A 230 6.16 -11.07 18.17
CA GLU A 230 5.48 -11.94 19.14
C GLU A 230 5.18 -11.18 20.43
N GLY A 231 3.93 -11.29 20.91
CA GLY A 231 3.47 -10.63 22.13
C GLY A 231 3.11 -9.14 21.97
N GLU A 232 3.30 -8.55 20.79
CA GLU A 232 3.04 -7.14 20.52
C GLU A 232 2.04 -6.96 19.37
N ASP A 233 1.29 -5.84 19.37
CA ASP A 233 0.54 -5.40 18.19
C ASP A 233 1.44 -4.55 17.28
N LEU A 234 2.56 -5.16 16.86
CA LEU A 234 3.53 -4.53 15.96
C LEU A 234 3.93 -5.48 14.83
N TYR A 235 4.10 -4.89 13.64
CA TYR A 235 4.50 -5.56 12.42
C TYR A 235 5.67 -4.81 11.80
N LEU A 236 6.70 -5.54 11.34
CA LEU A 236 7.77 -4.96 10.54
C LEU A 236 7.22 -4.54 9.17
N ILE A 237 7.57 -3.34 8.72
CA ILE A 237 7.09 -2.85 7.41
C ILE A 237 7.72 -3.62 6.24
N GLY A 238 6.91 -3.92 5.23
CA GLY A 238 7.37 -4.46 3.94
C GLY A 238 7.76 -3.38 2.93
N THR A 239 7.45 -2.12 3.24
CA THR A 239 7.78 -0.90 2.48
C THR A 239 7.50 0.31 3.37
N SER A 240 8.21 1.41 3.17
CA SER A 240 7.92 2.66 3.89
C SER A 240 6.56 3.26 3.55
N GLU A 241 5.95 2.90 2.41
CA GLU A 241 4.57 3.26 2.09
C GLU A 241 3.63 3.00 3.25
N HIS A 242 3.72 1.81 3.87
CA HIS A 242 2.83 1.42 4.97
C HIS A 242 2.83 2.43 6.12
N SER A 243 4.01 2.80 6.56
CA SER A 243 4.19 3.74 7.65
C SER A 243 3.87 5.18 7.23
N MET A 244 4.25 5.57 6.01
CA MET A 244 4.06 6.92 5.51
C MET A 244 2.58 7.24 5.26
N ILE A 245 1.81 6.30 4.73
CA ILE A 245 0.35 6.44 4.60
C ILE A 245 -0.30 6.34 5.97
N GLY A 246 0.17 5.43 6.84
CA GLY A 246 -0.27 5.31 8.24
C GLY A 246 -0.13 6.60 9.06
N LYS A 247 0.79 7.51 8.70
CA LYS A 247 0.94 8.85 9.29
C LYS A 247 -0.37 9.65 9.30
N PHE A 248 -1.25 9.38 8.36
CA PHE A 248 -2.51 10.12 8.18
C PHE A 248 -3.75 9.42 8.79
N ILE A 249 -3.56 8.33 9.56
CA ILE A 249 -4.68 7.60 10.19
C ILE A 249 -5.52 8.55 11.07
N ASP A 250 -6.85 8.51 10.91
CA ASP A 250 -7.83 9.35 11.63
C ASP A 250 -7.61 10.87 11.48
N GLN A 251 -6.84 11.33 10.48
CA GLN A 251 -6.56 12.75 10.30
C GLN A 251 -7.56 13.44 9.36
N ILE A 252 -7.85 14.70 9.70
CA ILE A 252 -8.52 15.66 8.81
C ILE A 252 -7.45 16.60 8.25
N ILE A 253 -7.13 16.44 6.97
CA ILE A 253 -6.08 17.18 6.27
C ILE A 253 -6.69 18.49 5.73
N PRO A 254 -6.09 19.66 5.98
CA PRO A 254 -6.50 20.90 5.33
C PRO A 254 -6.20 20.84 3.83
N GLU A 255 -7.17 21.21 2.99
CA GLU A 255 -7.04 21.11 1.52
C GLU A 255 -5.87 21.92 0.97
N GLU A 256 -5.56 23.07 1.58
CA GLU A 256 -4.45 23.94 1.20
C GLU A 256 -3.07 23.31 1.38
N THR A 257 -2.98 22.20 2.13
CA THR A 257 -1.74 21.46 2.32
C THR A 257 -1.51 20.35 1.29
N LEU A 258 -2.46 20.15 0.39
CA LEU A 258 -2.35 19.16 -0.70
C LEU A 258 -1.70 19.78 -1.96
N PRO A 259 -0.92 19.03 -2.72
CA PRO A 259 -0.56 17.63 -2.46
C PRO A 259 0.50 17.47 -1.36
N GLN A 260 0.41 16.41 -0.56
CA GLN A 260 1.52 15.97 0.29
C GLN A 260 2.43 15.08 -0.55
N THR A 261 3.64 15.55 -0.82
CA THR A 261 4.66 14.82 -1.60
C THR A 261 5.80 14.41 -0.69
N LEU A 262 5.87 13.13 -0.35
CA LEU A 262 6.79 12.60 0.62
C LEU A 262 7.69 11.54 -0.02
N THR A 263 8.96 11.53 0.34
CA THR A 263 9.90 10.46 -0.01
C THR A 263 10.55 9.91 1.24
N SER A 264 10.77 8.60 1.28
CA SER A 264 11.28 7.95 2.48
C SER A 264 12.21 6.79 2.17
N TYR A 265 13.25 6.71 2.97
CA TYR A 265 14.10 5.53 3.08
C TYR A 265 13.59 4.61 4.17
N SER A 266 13.61 3.31 3.93
CA SER A 266 13.44 2.31 4.97
C SER A 266 14.10 0.97 4.63
N PRO A 267 14.49 0.18 5.64
CA PRO A 267 14.55 -1.27 5.49
C PRO A 267 13.13 -1.79 5.21
N CYS A 268 13.06 -2.90 4.48
CA CYS A 268 11.84 -3.60 4.12
C CYS A 268 12.00 -5.06 4.51
N PHE A 269 10.98 -5.63 5.14
CA PHE A 269 10.99 -7.01 5.64
C PHE A 269 9.83 -7.76 5.02
N ARG A 270 10.12 -8.86 4.28
CA ARG A 270 9.08 -9.64 3.59
C ARG A 270 9.30 -11.13 3.80
N LYS A 271 8.23 -11.85 4.15
CA LYS A 271 8.26 -13.32 4.28
C LYS A 271 8.41 -14.03 2.95
N GLU A 272 8.04 -13.38 1.84
CA GLU A 272 8.08 -13.92 0.48
C GLU A 272 7.45 -15.33 0.35
N LYS A 273 6.33 -15.58 1.07
CA LYS A 273 5.65 -16.87 1.03
C LYS A 273 5.02 -17.12 -0.35
N GLY A 274 5.27 -18.29 -0.91
CA GLY A 274 4.68 -18.72 -2.17
C GLY A 274 5.43 -18.27 -3.43
N ALA A 275 6.54 -17.57 -3.27
CA ALA A 275 7.39 -17.24 -4.38
C ALA A 275 8.24 -18.45 -4.82
N HIS A 276 8.18 -18.83 -6.11
CA HIS A 276 8.94 -19.94 -6.69
C HIS A 276 9.43 -19.57 -8.09
N GLY A 277 10.73 -19.76 -8.39
CA GLY A 277 11.30 -19.59 -9.73
C GLY A 277 12.83 -19.55 -9.76
N ILE A 278 13.42 -19.70 -10.95
CA ILE A 278 14.88 -19.71 -11.18
C ILE A 278 15.49 -18.32 -10.91
N GLU A 279 14.75 -17.26 -11.13
CA GLU A 279 15.18 -15.86 -10.91
C GLU A 279 15.26 -15.47 -9.43
N GLU A 280 14.87 -16.34 -8.51
CA GLU A 280 14.88 -16.12 -7.06
C GLU A 280 16.25 -16.28 -6.40
N ARG A 281 17.27 -16.69 -7.18
CA ARG A 281 18.63 -16.81 -6.68
C ARG A 281 19.30 -15.45 -6.50
N GLY A 282 20.27 -15.40 -5.60
CA GLY A 282 21.03 -14.18 -5.33
C GLY A 282 20.20 -13.13 -4.59
N VAL A 283 20.24 -11.89 -5.07
CA VAL A 283 19.60 -10.75 -4.39
C VAL A 283 18.28 -10.29 -5.04
N TYR A 284 17.74 -11.04 -5.99
CA TYR A 284 16.51 -10.67 -6.70
C TYR A 284 15.27 -10.72 -5.78
N ARG A 285 15.16 -11.78 -4.96
CA ARG A 285 14.06 -11.99 -4.01
C ARG A 285 14.63 -12.37 -2.65
N ILE A 286 14.46 -11.48 -1.68
CA ILE A 286 15.12 -11.54 -0.38
C ILE A 286 14.18 -11.07 0.72
N HIS A 287 14.43 -11.52 1.96
CA HIS A 287 13.60 -11.24 3.13
C HIS A 287 13.82 -9.86 3.73
N GLN A 288 15.01 -9.29 3.51
CA GLN A 288 15.40 -7.98 4.00
C GLN A 288 16.13 -7.20 2.91
N PHE A 289 15.68 -5.97 2.64
CA PHE A 289 16.32 -5.05 1.71
C PHE A 289 16.01 -3.61 2.10
N GLU A 290 16.69 -2.66 1.51
CA GLU A 290 16.40 -1.24 1.64
C GLU A 290 15.66 -0.72 0.41
N LYS A 291 14.88 0.36 0.62
CA LYS A 291 14.14 1.00 -0.45
C LYS A 291 13.99 2.51 -0.19
N GLN A 292 14.15 3.30 -1.26
CA GLN A 292 13.66 4.67 -1.32
C GLN A 292 12.30 4.66 -2.02
N GLU A 293 11.30 5.23 -1.37
CA GLU A 293 9.91 5.27 -1.83
C GLU A 293 9.45 6.69 -2.05
N MET A 294 8.48 6.91 -2.96
CA MET A 294 7.75 8.17 -3.10
C MET A 294 6.27 7.94 -2.84
N ILE A 295 5.67 8.86 -2.07
CA ILE A 295 4.27 8.81 -1.64
C ILE A 295 3.62 10.15 -1.99
N VAL A 296 2.42 10.09 -2.55
CA VAL A 296 1.60 11.28 -2.79
C VAL A 296 0.22 11.09 -2.18
N VAL A 297 -0.21 12.10 -1.41
CA VAL A 297 -1.61 12.25 -0.97
C VAL A 297 -2.13 13.49 -1.64
N CYS A 298 -3.17 13.38 -2.46
CA CYS A 298 -3.64 14.46 -3.31
C CYS A 298 -5.18 14.50 -3.44
N LYS A 299 -5.68 15.53 -4.11
CA LYS A 299 -7.07 15.61 -4.52
C LYS A 299 -7.39 14.49 -5.53
N PRO A 300 -8.64 13.96 -5.54
CA PRO A 300 -9.04 12.92 -6.50
C PRO A 300 -8.77 13.28 -7.95
N GLU A 301 -9.04 14.51 -8.35
CA GLU A 301 -8.87 15.02 -9.70
C GLU A 301 -7.41 15.07 -10.16
N ASP A 302 -6.46 15.19 -9.22
CA ASP A 302 -5.03 15.29 -9.52
C ASP A 302 -4.32 13.92 -9.57
N SER A 303 -4.99 12.85 -9.12
CA SER A 303 -4.33 11.56 -8.87
C SER A 303 -3.73 10.91 -10.13
N MET A 304 -4.40 11.01 -11.28
CA MET A 304 -3.87 10.47 -12.53
C MET A 304 -2.66 11.27 -13.05
N ALA A 305 -2.67 12.60 -12.88
CA ALA A 305 -1.51 13.43 -13.22
C ALA A 305 -0.29 13.13 -12.33
N TRP A 306 -0.54 12.83 -11.03
CA TRP A 306 0.52 12.38 -10.12
C TRP A 306 1.03 10.98 -10.48
N TYR A 307 0.14 10.05 -10.84
CA TYR A 307 0.52 8.73 -11.31
C TYR A 307 1.52 8.81 -12.47
N GLU A 308 1.20 9.62 -13.49
CA GLU A 308 2.07 9.85 -14.65
C GLU A 308 3.44 10.45 -14.28
N LYS A 309 3.46 11.41 -13.35
CA LYS A 309 4.71 12.02 -12.89
C LYS A 309 5.58 11.05 -12.13
N MET A 310 4.96 10.24 -11.23
CA MET A 310 5.69 9.37 -10.32
C MET A 310 6.47 8.28 -11.04
N TRP A 311 5.84 7.58 -11.99
CA TRP A 311 6.56 6.54 -12.72
C TRP A 311 7.64 7.13 -13.64
N ARG A 312 7.43 8.34 -14.21
CA ARG A 312 8.45 9.03 -15.01
C ARG A 312 9.66 9.43 -14.17
N PHE A 313 9.51 9.76 -12.90
CA PHE A 313 10.65 10.00 -12.02
C PHE A 313 11.52 8.75 -11.85
N SER A 314 10.94 7.57 -11.72
CA SER A 314 11.71 6.32 -11.70
C SER A 314 12.44 6.09 -13.03
N VAL A 315 11.78 6.30 -14.15
CA VAL A 315 12.43 6.23 -15.48
C VAL A 315 13.62 7.20 -15.56
N GLU A 316 13.44 8.46 -15.17
CA GLU A 316 14.49 9.47 -15.17
C GLU A 316 15.68 9.07 -14.32
N LEU A 317 15.43 8.54 -13.10
CA LEU A 317 16.47 8.06 -12.21
C LEU A 317 17.30 6.93 -12.86
N PHE A 318 16.64 5.88 -13.36
CA PHE A 318 17.32 4.75 -13.98
C PHE A 318 18.08 5.17 -15.25
N ARG A 319 17.49 6.04 -16.06
CA ARG A 319 18.13 6.58 -17.27
C ARG A 319 19.37 7.43 -16.95
N SER A 320 19.36 8.16 -15.84
CA SER A 320 20.53 8.94 -15.40
C SER A 320 21.74 8.05 -15.01
N MET A 321 21.49 6.77 -14.76
CA MET A 321 22.50 5.74 -14.49
C MET A 321 22.81 4.84 -15.70
N ASP A 322 22.41 5.28 -16.90
CA ASP A 322 22.58 4.58 -18.18
C ASP A 322 21.88 3.22 -18.30
N ILE A 323 20.87 2.96 -17.47
CA ILE A 323 20.09 1.72 -17.48
C ILE A 323 18.88 1.88 -18.40
N PRO A 324 18.76 1.08 -19.50
CA PRO A 324 17.53 1.05 -20.30
C PRO A 324 16.37 0.48 -19.51
N VAL A 325 15.20 1.11 -19.61
CA VAL A 325 13.99 0.68 -18.93
C VAL A 325 12.77 0.71 -19.88
N ARG A 326 11.72 0.01 -19.49
CA ARG A 326 10.39 0.13 -20.11
C ARG A 326 9.32 0.34 -19.06
N GLN A 327 8.21 0.96 -19.46
CA GLN A 327 6.99 1.02 -18.66
C GLN A 327 6.04 -0.08 -19.13
N LEU A 328 5.59 -0.91 -18.18
CA LEU A 328 4.67 -2.02 -18.37
C LEU A 328 3.38 -1.74 -17.60
N GLU A 329 2.28 -1.49 -18.28
CA GLU A 329 0.97 -1.26 -17.67
C GLU A 329 0.40 -2.59 -17.17
N CYS A 330 0.08 -2.67 -15.87
CA CYS A 330 -0.49 -3.87 -15.27
C CYS A 330 -1.94 -4.09 -15.72
N CYS A 331 -2.28 -5.30 -16.09
CA CYS A 331 -3.65 -5.68 -16.43
C CYS A 331 -4.52 -5.93 -15.19
N SER A 332 -5.81 -6.04 -15.40
CA SER A 332 -6.81 -6.14 -14.33
C SER A 332 -6.64 -7.34 -13.40
N GLY A 333 -6.17 -8.48 -13.91
CA GLY A 333 -5.94 -9.69 -13.11
C GLY A 333 -4.66 -9.64 -12.28
N ASP A 334 -3.68 -8.83 -12.70
CA ASP A 334 -2.43 -8.61 -11.97
C ASP A 334 -2.53 -7.52 -10.88
N LEU A 335 -3.55 -6.65 -10.95
CA LEU A 335 -3.74 -5.59 -9.96
C LEU A 335 -4.11 -6.14 -8.58
N ALA A 336 -3.36 -5.81 -7.54
CA ALA A 336 -3.75 -6.02 -6.15
C ALA A 336 -5.09 -5.36 -5.82
N ASP A 337 -5.78 -5.85 -4.79
CA ASP A 337 -7.18 -5.48 -4.49
C ASP A 337 -7.41 -3.98 -4.23
N LEU A 338 -6.44 -3.29 -3.68
CA LEU A 338 -6.57 -1.85 -3.37
C LEU A 338 -6.27 -0.94 -4.55
N LYS A 339 -5.59 -1.43 -5.58
CA LYS A 339 -5.11 -0.63 -6.70
C LYS A 339 -6.23 -0.30 -7.69
N VAL A 340 -6.29 0.96 -8.09
CA VAL A 340 -7.13 1.47 -9.18
C VAL A 340 -6.41 1.31 -10.51
N LYS A 341 -5.12 1.59 -10.51
CA LYS A 341 -4.22 1.48 -11.67
C LYS A 341 -2.80 1.27 -11.18
N SER A 342 -2.01 0.51 -11.93
CA SER A 342 -0.59 0.28 -11.63
C SER A 342 0.21 0.08 -12.91
N CYS A 343 1.47 0.49 -12.89
CA CYS A 343 2.45 0.07 -13.88
C CYS A 343 3.77 -0.28 -13.19
N ASP A 344 4.51 -1.16 -13.85
CA ASP A 344 5.86 -1.47 -13.45
C ASP A 344 6.87 -0.76 -14.35
N ILE A 345 7.99 -0.37 -13.77
CA ILE A 345 9.18 0.00 -14.52
C ILE A 345 10.10 -1.20 -14.46
N GLU A 346 10.44 -1.70 -15.63
CA GLU A 346 11.32 -2.83 -15.80
C GLU A 346 12.65 -2.39 -16.41
N ALA A 347 13.77 -2.89 -15.86
CA ALA A 347 15.11 -2.62 -16.35
C ALA A 347 15.57 -3.73 -17.30
N TRP A 348 16.38 -3.35 -18.29
CA TRP A 348 17.00 -4.29 -19.20
C TRP A 348 18.09 -5.11 -18.52
N SER A 349 18.03 -6.42 -18.68
CA SER A 349 19.10 -7.36 -18.34
C SER A 349 19.82 -7.81 -19.62
N PRO A 350 21.05 -7.33 -19.88
CA PRO A 350 21.83 -7.79 -21.04
C PRO A 350 22.17 -9.29 -20.97
N ARG A 351 22.35 -9.82 -19.74
CA ARG A 351 22.62 -11.25 -19.51
C ARG A 351 21.44 -12.14 -19.94
N GLN A 352 20.22 -11.74 -19.54
CA GLN A 352 19.01 -12.51 -19.85
C GLN A 352 18.38 -12.13 -21.18
N GLN A 353 18.78 -10.99 -21.76
CA GLN A 353 18.19 -10.37 -22.95
C GLN A 353 16.67 -10.14 -22.78
N LYS A 354 16.25 -9.73 -21.57
CA LYS A 354 14.87 -9.40 -21.23
C LYS A 354 14.82 -8.28 -20.19
N TYR A 355 13.66 -7.69 -20.06
CA TYR A 355 13.35 -6.75 -18.99
C TYR A 355 12.86 -7.48 -17.74
N PHE A 356 13.09 -6.91 -16.57
CA PHE A 356 12.59 -7.39 -15.28
C PHE A 356 12.20 -6.21 -14.38
N GLU A 357 11.21 -6.42 -13.52
CA GLU A 357 10.65 -5.40 -12.63
C GLU A 357 11.69 -4.87 -11.64
N VAL A 358 11.80 -3.53 -11.58
CA VAL A 358 12.65 -2.79 -10.63
C VAL A 358 11.88 -1.78 -9.80
N CYS A 359 10.76 -1.26 -10.30
CA CYS A 359 9.85 -0.36 -9.58
C CYS A 359 8.40 -0.69 -9.92
N SER A 360 7.47 -0.40 -9.01
CA SER A 360 6.04 -0.49 -9.24
C SER A 360 5.35 0.77 -8.74
N CYS A 361 4.64 1.46 -9.65
CA CYS A 361 3.86 2.66 -9.40
C CYS A 361 2.39 2.32 -9.28
N SER A 362 1.72 2.81 -8.23
CA SER A 362 0.34 2.47 -7.96
C SER A 362 -0.49 3.70 -7.59
N ASN A 363 -1.67 3.80 -8.19
CA ASN A 363 -2.76 4.66 -7.75
C ASN A 363 -3.79 3.80 -7.01
N LEU A 364 -4.05 4.11 -5.74
CA LEU A 364 -4.98 3.37 -4.90
C LEU A 364 -6.33 4.07 -4.75
N GLY A 365 -6.50 5.24 -5.41
CA GLY A 365 -7.70 6.04 -5.24
C GLY A 365 -7.94 6.36 -3.78
N ASP A 366 -9.18 6.23 -3.32
CA ASP A 366 -9.57 6.51 -1.94
C ASP A 366 -9.55 5.27 -1.02
N ALA A 367 -9.06 4.12 -1.49
CA ALA A 367 -9.15 2.86 -0.75
C ALA A 367 -8.44 2.90 0.61
N GLN A 368 -7.23 3.41 0.65
CA GLN A 368 -6.46 3.55 1.90
C GLN A 368 -7.04 4.66 2.78
N ALA A 369 -7.47 5.77 2.18
CA ALA A 369 -8.12 6.86 2.91
C ALA A 369 -9.39 6.40 3.65
N ARG A 370 -10.22 5.55 3.02
CA ARG A 370 -11.40 4.96 3.66
C ARG A 370 -11.04 4.06 4.83
N ARG A 371 -10.07 3.17 4.63
CA ARG A 371 -9.65 2.21 5.66
C ARG A 371 -9.01 2.91 6.86
N LEU A 372 -8.18 3.93 6.61
CA LEU A 372 -7.48 4.71 7.64
C LEU A 372 -8.30 5.91 8.15
N LYS A 373 -9.55 6.09 7.69
CA LYS A 373 -10.42 7.20 8.06
C LYS A 373 -9.81 8.59 7.80
N MET A 374 -8.96 8.69 6.78
CA MET A 374 -8.41 9.96 6.34
C MET A 374 -9.51 10.80 5.68
N ARG A 375 -9.51 12.09 5.91
CA ARG A 375 -10.44 13.03 5.27
C ARG A 375 -9.71 14.32 4.92
N VAL A 376 -10.23 15.03 3.94
CA VAL A 376 -9.80 16.37 3.59
C VAL A 376 -10.94 17.32 3.90
N ARG A 377 -10.62 18.46 4.51
CA ARG A 377 -11.56 19.57 4.67
C ARG A 377 -11.36 20.55 3.52
N GLY A 378 -12.31 20.57 2.58
CA GLY A 378 -12.33 21.48 1.46
C GLY A 378 -12.49 22.94 1.87
N ALA A 379 -12.14 23.85 0.97
CA ALA A 379 -12.29 25.29 1.16
C ALA A 379 -13.76 25.71 1.40
N ASP A 380 -14.70 24.94 0.89
CA ASP A 380 -16.16 25.10 1.11
C ASP A 380 -16.66 24.50 2.44
N GLY A 381 -15.76 23.95 3.26
CA GLY A 381 -16.04 23.31 4.53
C GLY A 381 -16.55 21.86 4.41
N LYS A 382 -16.74 21.34 3.21
CA LYS A 382 -17.15 19.95 3.00
C LYS A 382 -15.98 18.98 3.16
N MET A 383 -16.32 17.78 3.60
CA MET A 383 -15.35 16.70 3.73
C MET A 383 -15.36 15.80 2.50
N TYR A 384 -14.15 15.41 2.04
CA TYR A 384 -13.98 14.40 1.01
C TYR A 384 -12.78 13.51 1.35
N LEU A 385 -12.60 12.41 0.61
CA LEU A 385 -11.49 11.49 0.77
C LEU A 385 -10.36 11.84 -0.20
N PRO A 386 -9.11 11.95 0.26
CA PRO A 386 -7.98 12.10 -0.65
C PRO A 386 -7.70 10.80 -1.39
N HIS A 387 -7.01 10.90 -2.51
CA HIS A 387 -6.37 9.77 -3.17
C HIS A 387 -4.94 9.59 -2.68
N THR A 388 -4.48 8.33 -2.65
CA THR A 388 -3.12 7.97 -2.27
C THR A 388 -2.42 7.25 -3.41
N LEU A 389 -1.14 7.57 -3.59
CA LEU A 389 -0.29 6.95 -4.59
C LEU A 389 1.05 6.61 -3.97
N ASN A 390 1.67 5.55 -4.47
CA ASN A 390 3.03 5.20 -4.13
C ASN A 390 3.80 4.77 -5.38
N ASN A 391 5.12 4.90 -5.32
CA ASN A 391 6.02 4.33 -6.31
C ASN A 391 7.39 4.11 -5.68
N THR A 392 8.04 3.03 -6.08
CA THR A 392 9.44 2.81 -5.76
C THR A 392 10.31 3.80 -6.53
N VAL A 393 11.10 4.59 -5.82
CA VAL A 393 12.17 5.36 -6.44
C VAL A 393 13.28 4.41 -6.86
N VAL A 394 13.79 3.63 -5.91
CA VAL A 394 14.76 2.57 -6.12
C VAL A 394 14.73 1.55 -4.99
N ALA A 395 14.90 0.28 -5.34
CA ALA A 395 15.21 -0.81 -4.42
C ALA A 395 16.57 -1.39 -4.86
N PRO A 396 17.67 -1.08 -4.14
CA PRO A 396 19.02 -1.39 -4.60
C PRO A 396 19.28 -2.83 -5.00
N PRO A 397 18.73 -3.88 -4.37
CA PRO A 397 19.04 -5.24 -4.77
C PRO A 397 18.72 -5.54 -6.25
N ARG A 398 17.50 -5.23 -6.70
CA ARG A 398 17.13 -5.40 -8.11
C ARG A 398 17.83 -4.38 -9.00
N MET A 399 17.95 -3.15 -8.53
CA MET A 399 18.67 -2.10 -9.25
C MET A 399 20.15 -2.46 -9.43
N LEU A 400 20.83 -3.04 -8.42
CA LEU A 400 22.22 -3.47 -8.54
C LEU A 400 22.40 -4.58 -9.59
N ILE A 401 21.43 -5.49 -9.75
CA ILE A 401 21.48 -6.47 -10.84
C ILE A 401 21.51 -5.75 -12.18
N ALA A 402 20.56 -4.85 -12.42
CA ALA A 402 20.51 -4.09 -13.67
C ALA A 402 21.76 -3.21 -13.85
N PHE A 403 22.21 -2.55 -12.77
CA PHE A 403 23.37 -1.68 -12.79
C PHE A 403 24.66 -2.44 -13.15
N LEU A 404 24.94 -3.52 -12.46
CA LEU A 404 26.13 -4.31 -12.68
C LEU A 404 26.16 -4.90 -14.09
N GLU A 405 25.04 -5.48 -14.56
CA GLU A 405 24.98 -6.06 -15.90
C GLU A 405 25.10 -5.02 -17.02
N ASN A 406 24.56 -3.80 -16.87
CA ASN A 406 24.62 -2.75 -17.90
C ASN A 406 25.94 -1.94 -17.88
N ASN A 407 26.66 -1.91 -16.76
CA ASN A 407 27.90 -1.13 -16.61
C ASN A 407 29.17 -1.98 -16.54
N LEU A 408 29.04 -3.32 -16.62
CA LEU A 408 30.18 -4.25 -16.68
C LEU A 408 31.00 -4.02 -17.95
N GLN A 409 32.32 -4.11 -17.83
CA GLN A 409 33.26 -4.03 -18.94
C GLN A 409 33.91 -5.40 -19.21
N ALA A 410 34.49 -5.57 -20.39
CA ALA A 410 35.15 -6.82 -20.81
C ALA A 410 36.29 -7.27 -19.88
N ASP A 411 36.91 -6.35 -19.17
CA ASP A 411 37.96 -6.62 -18.18
C ASP A 411 37.46 -6.91 -16.76
N GLY A 412 36.13 -7.04 -16.61
CA GLY A 412 35.47 -7.32 -15.33
C GLY A 412 35.26 -6.09 -14.44
N SER A 413 35.73 -4.90 -14.83
CA SER A 413 35.46 -3.67 -14.11
C SER A 413 34.04 -3.18 -14.33
N VAL A 414 33.54 -2.31 -13.44
CA VAL A 414 32.20 -1.71 -13.54
C VAL A 414 32.34 -0.20 -13.62
N THR A 415 31.80 0.40 -14.68
CA THR A 415 31.78 1.87 -14.85
C THR A 415 30.82 2.50 -13.86
N ILE A 416 31.20 3.63 -13.26
CA ILE A 416 30.36 4.42 -12.37
C ILE A 416 29.84 5.65 -13.14
N PRO A 417 28.54 5.75 -13.45
CA PRO A 417 27.93 6.92 -14.08
C PRO A 417 28.21 8.21 -13.30
N ALA A 418 28.32 9.32 -14.02
CA ALA A 418 28.70 10.62 -13.45
C ALA A 418 27.83 11.02 -12.23
N VAL A 419 26.54 10.72 -12.27
CA VAL A 419 25.59 11.04 -11.18
C VAL A 419 25.89 10.34 -9.86
N LEU A 420 26.56 9.17 -9.89
CA LEU A 420 26.93 8.40 -8.69
C LEU A 420 28.36 8.67 -8.21
N GLN A 421 29.22 9.26 -9.03
CA GLN A 421 30.63 9.49 -8.66
C GLN A 421 30.80 10.32 -7.38
N PRO A 422 30.01 11.38 -7.12
CA PRO A 422 30.09 12.12 -5.85
C PRO A 422 29.87 11.24 -4.62
N TYR A 423 28.92 10.30 -4.71
CA TYR A 423 28.56 9.37 -3.64
C TYR A 423 29.56 8.21 -3.50
N MET A 424 30.32 7.94 -4.57
CA MET A 424 31.39 6.94 -4.61
C MET A 424 32.80 7.50 -4.30
N GLY A 425 32.86 8.76 -3.79
CA GLY A 425 34.14 9.43 -3.49
C GLY A 425 34.98 9.76 -4.72
N GLY A 426 34.31 10.07 -5.82
CA GLY A 426 34.93 10.43 -7.10
C GLY A 426 35.43 9.24 -7.93
N LYS A 427 35.13 7.99 -7.53
CA LYS A 427 35.48 6.81 -8.35
C LYS A 427 34.67 6.84 -9.65
N THR A 428 35.38 6.66 -10.77
CA THR A 428 34.77 6.57 -12.11
C THR A 428 34.52 5.13 -12.55
N ARG A 429 35.18 4.16 -11.88
CA ARG A 429 34.98 2.72 -12.09
C ARG A 429 35.37 1.93 -10.85
N LEU A 430 34.85 0.72 -10.73
CA LEU A 430 35.24 -0.27 -9.76
C LEU A 430 36.13 -1.31 -10.43
N GLU A 431 37.18 -1.72 -9.75
CA GLU A 431 38.12 -2.75 -10.22
C GLU A 431 37.87 -4.06 -9.47
N PRO A 432 37.73 -5.20 -10.15
CA PRO A 432 37.61 -6.49 -9.50
C PRO A 432 38.91 -6.81 -8.72
N LYS A 433 38.75 -7.57 -7.64
CA LYS A 433 39.88 -8.01 -6.80
C LYS A 433 40.38 -9.41 -7.17
N LYS A 434 39.57 -10.15 -7.94
CA LYS A 434 39.86 -11.52 -8.39
C LYS A 434 39.63 -11.65 -9.88
#